data_b34f68ba43ed4b0c659518d5dcbac507
#
_entry.id   b34f68ba43ed4b0c659518d5dcbac507
#
_cell.length_a   1.000
_cell.length_b   1.000
_cell.length_c   1.000
_cell.angle_alpha   90.00
_cell.angle_beta   90.00
_cell.angle_gamma   90.00
#
_symmetry.space_group_name_H-M   'P 1'
#
loop_
_entity.id
_entity.type
_entity.pdbx_description
1 polymer ?
#
loop_
_entity_poly.entity_id
_entity_poly.type
_entity_poly.pdbx_seq_one_letter_code
_entity_poly.pdbx_strand_id
1 'polypeptide(L)'
;MKRKLFSILSVFLLLTMLTSTVSAGGNIKLSGAFRLGSLIFDGTLTGVGGYTEGVTVTLTATGNPVVTCTNQGGSQAPGQNPPKVTTSGNQFIEPSDIDEKGKAGVSVETDEPVLTAKRAGCPSNRWTVSMVVYWTDANVVVTDSATGVRLLEQVYTCDPTQQTATSVSCTLVSETSFH
;
A
#
# COMPACT_ATOMS: atom_id res chain seq x y z
N MET A 1 68.04 -48.17 -19.10
CA MET A 1 67.52 -46.89 -18.60
C MET A 1 66.05 -46.85 -18.91
N LYS A 2 65.16 -47.02 -17.89
CA LYS A 2 63.72 -47.07 -18.10
C LYS A 2 63.13 -45.73 -17.65
N ARG A 3 62.61 -44.92 -18.58
CA ARG A 3 61.89 -43.67 -18.30
C ARG A 3 60.45 -44.00 -17.92
N LYS A 4 60.05 -43.70 -16.70
CA LYS A 4 58.66 -43.77 -16.21
C LYS A 4 57.96 -42.45 -16.62
N LEU A 5 57.01 -42.56 -17.52
CA LEU A 5 56.05 -41.49 -17.76
C LEU A 5 55.03 -41.43 -16.60
N PHE A 6 55.03 -40.33 -15.88
CA PHE A 6 53.98 -40.01 -14.94
C PHE A 6 52.83 -39.29 -15.72
N SER A 7 51.74 -40.02 -15.89
CA SER A 7 50.51 -39.45 -16.45
C SER A 7 49.79 -38.72 -15.31
N ILE A 8 49.79 -37.38 -15.41
CA ILE A 8 49.01 -36.54 -14.47
C ILE A 8 47.60 -36.45 -15.03
N LEU A 9 46.69 -37.23 -14.46
CA LEU A 9 45.27 -37.15 -14.77
C LEU A 9 44.68 -35.97 -13.97
N SER A 10 44.59 -34.81 -14.63
CA SER A 10 43.89 -33.64 -14.10
C SER A 10 42.37 -33.91 -14.09
N VAL A 11 41.86 -34.25 -12.95
CA VAL A 11 40.41 -34.29 -12.71
C VAL A 11 39.93 -32.87 -12.56
N PHE A 12 39.38 -32.32 -13.66
CA PHE A 12 38.65 -31.06 -13.67
C PHE A 12 37.29 -31.32 -13.02
N LEU A 13 37.20 -31.06 -11.71
CA LEU A 13 35.94 -31.08 -10.98
C LEU A 13 35.15 -29.83 -11.40
N LEU A 14 34.28 -29.97 -12.41
CA LEU A 14 33.30 -28.96 -12.80
C LEU A 14 32.30 -28.84 -11.64
N LEU A 15 32.53 -27.86 -10.78
CA LEU A 15 31.56 -27.43 -9.77
C LEU A 15 30.47 -26.66 -10.51
N THR A 16 29.45 -27.36 -11.01
CA THR A 16 28.23 -26.72 -11.52
C THR A 16 27.51 -26.12 -10.35
N MET A 17 27.67 -24.80 -10.14
CA MET A 17 26.80 -24.01 -9.27
C MET A 17 25.39 -24.11 -9.85
N LEU A 18 24.57 -24.98 -9.28
CA LEU A 18 23.12 -24.91 -9.45
C LEU A 18 22.66 -23.60 -8.79
N THR A 19 22.59 -22.55 -9.57
CA THR A 19 21.81 -21.37 -9.18
C THR A 19 20.34 -21.79 -9.17
N SER A 20 19.85 -22.16 -8.00
CA SER A 20 18.43 -22.30 -7.76
C SER A 20 17.82 -20.92 -7.96
N THR A 21 17.26 -20.65 -9.13
CA THR A 21 16.35 -19.53 -9.31
C THR A 21 15.13 -19.87 -8.46
N VAL A 22 15.09 -19.37 -7.23
CA VAL A 22 13.86 -19.35 -6.45
C VAL A 22 12.91 -18.44 -7.23
N SER A 23 12.05 -19.08 -8.01
CA SER A 23 10.92 -18.40 -8.62
C SER A 23 9.99 -17.99 -7.47
N ALA A 24 10.08 -16.75 -7.03
CA ALA A 24 9.17 -16.15 -6.06
C ALA A 24 7.76 -15.90 -6.66
N GLY A 25 7.35 -16.74 -7.62
CA GLY A 25 6.12 -16.64 -8.37
C GLY A 25 4.94 -17.36 -7.73
N GLY A 26 4.70 -17.18 -6.45
CA GLY A 26 3.39 -17.50 -5.87
C GLY A 26 2.37 -16.45 -6.35
N ASN A 27 1.13 -16.88 -6.71
CA ASN A 27 0.05 -15.92 -6.97
C ASN A 27 -0.17 -15.05 -5.72
N ILE A 28 0.31 -13.81 -5.76
CA ILE A 28 0.09 -12.84 -4.68
C ILE A 28 -1.38 -12.47 -4.70
N LYS A 29 -2.04 -12.58 -3.55
CA LYS A 29 -3.42 -12.19 -3.35
C LYS A 29 -3.55 -11.32 -2.13
N LEU A 30 -4.37 -10.29 -2.23
CA LEU A 30 -4.72 -9.40 -1.13
C LEU A 30 -6.24 -9.42 -0.97
N SER A 31 -6.71 -9.62 0.25
CA SER A 31 -8.12 -9.54 0.60
C SER A 31 -8.27 -8.73 1.88
N GLY A 32 -9.26 -7.83 1.93
CA GLY A 32 -9.45 -6.98 3.08
C GLY A 32 -10.71 -6.12 2.98
N ALA A 33 -10.86 -5.21 3.94
CA ALA A 33 -11.95 -4.26 4.02
C ALA A 33 -11.44 -2.89 4.48
N PHE A 34 -12.23 -1.85 4.21
CA PHE A 34 -11.89 -0.47 4.56
C PHE A 34 -12.61 -0.03 5.83
N ARG A 35 -11.92 0.74 6.67
CA ARG A 35 -12.46 1.43 7.86
C ARG A 35 -12.17 2.92 7.78
N LEU A 36 -12.96 3.71 8.49
CA LEU A 36 -12.75 5.16 8.66
C LEU A 36 -11.93 5.51 9.90
N GLY A 37 -11.39 6.64 9.81
CA GLY A 37 -10.49 7.45 10.56
C GLY A 37 -9.85 8.40 9.56
N SER A 38 -8.58 8.35 9.30
CA SER A 38 -8.01 8.32 7.94
C SER A 38 -8.55 7.07 7.23
N LEU A 39 -8.42 6.88 5.93
CA LEU A 39 -8.87 5.62 5.34
C LEU A 39 -7.89 4.50 5.75
N ILE A 40 -8.42 3.41 6.30
CA ILE A 40 -7.64 2.25 6.73
C ILE A 40 -8.07 1.05 5.90
N PHE A 41 -7.10 0.32 5.34
CA PHE A 41 -7.32 -0.98 4.72
C PHE A 41 -6.78 -2.07 5.64
N ASP A 42 -7.66 -2.93 6.15
CA ASP A 42 -7.31 -4.11 6.93
C ASP A 42 -7.52 -5.36 6.10
N GLY A 43 -6.51 -6.22 6.06
CA GLY A 43 -6.60 -7.39 5.22
C GLY A 43 -5.54 -8.45 5.47
N THR A 44 -5.45 -9.34 4.52
CA THR A 44 -4.47 -10.43 4.50
C THR A 44 -3.83 -10.50 3.13
N LEU A 45 -2.50 -10.50 3.13
CA LEU A 45 -1.65 -10.72 1.96
C LEU A 45 -1.17 -12.17 1.97
N THR A 46 -1.18 -12.83 0.81
CA THR A 46 -0.71 -14.21 0.64
C THR A 46 0.20 -14.34 -0.57
N GLY A 47 1.05 -15.37 -0.60
CA GLY A 47 1.98 -15.61 -1.72
C GLY A 47 3.28 -14.83 -1.63
N VAL A 48 3.59 -14.23 -0.46
CA VAL A 48 4.78 -13.37 -0.29
C VAL A 48 5.96 -14.05 0.43
N GLY A 49 5.92 -15.36 0.65
CA GLY A 49 6.96 -16.11 1.37
C GLY A 49 8.34 -16.15 0.69
N GLY A 50 8.46 -15.71 -0.56
CA GLY A 50 9.74 -15.65 -1.28
C GLY A 50 10.47 -14.30 -1.19
N TYR A 51 9.88 -13.28 -0.57
CA TYR A 51 10.43 -11.93 -0.49
C TYR A 51 11.27 -11.74 0.77
N THR A 52 12.58 -11.98 0.65
CA THR A 52 13.53 -12.01 1.78
C THR A 52 13.80 -10.65 2.42
N GLU A 53 13.56 -9.57 1.70
CA GLU A 53 13.67 -8.18 2.19
C GLU A 53 12.30 -7.58 2.55
N GLY A 54 11.26 -8.43 2.61
CA GLY A 54 9.91 -8.02 2.89
C GLY A 54 9.19 -7.33 1.73
N VAL A 55 7.98 -6.87 2.00
CA VAL A 55 7.14 -6.17 1.03
C VAL A 55 6.56 -4.90 1.62
N THR A 56 6.29 -3.91 0.79
CA THR A 56 5.64 -2.67 1.20
C THR A 56 4.24 -2.61 0.59
N VAL A 57 3.23 -2.39 1.43
CA VAL A 57 1.85 -2.13 1.03
C VAL A 57 1.59 -0.64 1.11
N THR A 58 1.19 -0.03 0.00
CA THR A 58 0.84 1.39 -0.08
C THR A 58 -0.64 1.53 -0.37
N LEU A 59 -1.35 2.29 0.46
CA LEU A 59 -2.72 2.71 0.25
C LEU A 59 -2.74 4.17 -0.20
N THR A 60 -3.37 4.45 -1.33
CA THR A 60 -3.67 5.82 -1.79
C THR A 60 -5.17 5.97 -1.90
N ALA A 61 -5.72 7.04 -1.36
CA ALA A 61 -7.16 7.30 -1.39
C ALA A 61 -7.47 8.72 -1.86
N THR A 62 -8.59 8.86 -2.57
CA THR A 62 -9.12 10.15 -3.04
C THR A 62 -10.56 10.31 -2.59
N GLY A 63 -10.93 11.49 -2.15
CA GLY A 63 -12.28 11.76 -1.67
C GLY A 63 -12.69 13.24 -1.77
N ASN A 64 -13.96 13.47 -1.50
CA ASN A 64 -14.58 14.79 -1.49
C ASN A 64 -14.66 15.29 -0.05
N PRO A 65 -13.95 16.34 0.34
CA PRO A 65 -14.05 16.90 1.68
C PRO A 65 -15.30 17.76 1.85
N VAL A 66 -15.98 17.58 2.97
CA VAL A 66 -16.97 18.53 3.50
C VAL A 66 -16.28 19.30 4.60
N VAL A 67 -16.16 20.60 4.41
CA VAL A 67 -15.34 21.49 5.25
C VAL A 67 -16.20 22.39 6.10
N THR A 68 -15.83 22.52 7.38
CA THR A 68 -16.32 23.54 8.31
C THR A 68 -15.18 24.47 8.67
N CYS A 69 -15.38 25.75 8.45
CA CYS A 69 -14.46 26.82 8.80
C CYS A 69 -14.90 27.44 10.13
N THR A 70 -14.00 27.63 11.10
CA THR A 70 -14.29 28.23 12.40
C THR A 70 -13.37 29.43 12.65
N ASN A 71 -13.94 30.59 13.00
CA ASN A 71 -13.16 31.77 13.36
C ASN A 71 -12.70 31.73 14.84
N GLN A 72 -11.89 32.70 15.25
CA GLN A 72 -11.40 32.80 16.64
C GLN A 72 -12.53 33.05 17.67
N GLY A 73 -13.67 33.58 17.25
CA GLY A 73 -14.85 33.78 18.09
C GLY A 73 -15.79 32.57 18.14
N GLY A 74 -15.43 31.43 17.50
CA GLY A 74 -16.23 30.22 17.48
C GLY A 74 -17.34 30.21 16.42
N SER A 75 -17.52 31.27 15.62
CA SER A 75 -18.49 31.29 14.53
C SER A 75 -18.07 30.39 13.40
N GLN A 76 -19.01 29.61 12.86
CA GLN A 76 -18.75 28.62 11.82
C GLN A 76 -19.37 29.02 10.49
N ALA A 77 -18.72 28.62 9.40
CA ALA A 77 -19.23 28.73 8.04
C ALA A 77 -18.76 27.49 7.22
N PRO A 78 -19.57 27.06 6.22
CA PRO A 78 -19.11 25.99 5.33
C PRO A 78 -17.96 26.50 4.43
N GLY A 79 -17.03 25.60 4.09
CA GLY A 79 -16.04 25.85 3.04
C GLY A 79 -16.70 25.96 1.67
N GLN A 80 -16.14 26.81 0.80
CA GLN A 80 -16.67 27.05 -0.54
C GLN A 80 -15.87 26.24 -1.57
N ASN A 81 -16.51 25.22 -2.18
CA ASN A 81 -15.94 24.42 -3.24
C ASN A 81 -14.52 23.85 -2.91
N PRO A 82 -14.34 23.14 -1.79
CA PRO A 82 -13.05 22.57 -1.48
C PRO A 82 -12.64 21.55 -2.56
N PRO A 83 -11.37 21.53 -2.97
CA PRO A 83 -10.90 20.54 -3.96
C PRO A 83 -10.94 19.13 -3.38
N LYS A 84 -11.03 18.13 -4.26
CA LYS A 84 -10.77 16.74 -3.85
C LYS A 84 -9.45 16.65 -3.12
N VAL A 85 -9.40 15.80 -2.11
CA VAL A 85 -8.18 15.47 -1.38
C VAL A 85 -7.70 14.09 -1.82
N THR A 86 -6.37 13.96 -1.96
CA THR A 86 -5.71 12.67 -2.16
C THR A 86 -4.65 12.54 -1.07
N THR A 87 -4.61 11.40 -0.42
CA THR A 87 -3.64 11.08 0.62
C THR A 87 -3.19 9.64 0.48
N SER A 88 -2.06 9.30 1.07
CA SER A 88 -1.50 7.97 1.02
C SER A 88 -0.88 7.60 2.36
N GLY A 89 -0.70 6.32 2.57
CA GLY A 89 0.07 5.76 3.66
C GLY A 89 0.69 4.45 3.23
N ASN A 90 1.64 3.96 4.01
CA ASN A 90 2.30 2.70 3.70
C ASN A 90 2.55 1.89 4.97
N GLN A 91 2.64 0.58 4.78
CA GLN A 91 3.06 -0.39 5.79
C GLN A 91 4.17 -1.24 5.19
N PHE A 92 5.30 -1.29 5.87
CA PHE A 92 6.33 -2.26 5.60
C PHE A 92 6.01 -3.56 6.36
N ILE A 93 6.05 -4.69 5.67
CA ILE A 93 5.87 -6.03 6.23
C ILE A 93 7.25 -6.68 6.23
N GLU A 94 7.79 -6.88 7.42
CA GLU A 94 9.08 -7.54 7.60
C GLU A 94 8.99 -9.03 7.23
N PRO A 95 10.09 -9.66 6.78
CA PRO A 95 10.12 -11.09 6.51
C PRO A 95 9.69 -11.94 7.73
N SER A 96 9.97 -11.48 8.95
CA SER A 96 9.55 -12.11 10.20
C SER A 96 8.04 -12.10 10.46
N ASP A 97 7.31 -11.18 9.82
CA ASP A 97 5.84 -11.06 9.92
C ASP A 97 5.11 -11.94 8.89
N ILE A 98 5.87 -12.55 7.99
CA ILE A 98 5.35 -13.48 6.98
C ILE A 98 5.43 -14.90 7.55
N ASP A 99 4.30 -15.58 7.65
CA ASP A 99 4.26 -16.94 8.16
C ASP A 99 4.88 -17.96 7.16
N GLU A 100 5.09 -19.20 7.61
CA GLU A 100 5.69 -20.28 6.80
C GLU A 100 4.88 -20.62 5.53
N LYS A 101 3.61 -20.16 5.45
CA LYS A 101 2.74 -20.32 4.27
C LYS A 101 2.78 -19.12 3.35
N GLY A 102 3.65 -18.15 3.63
CA GLY A 102 3.76 -16.91 2.86
C GLY A 102 2.58 -15.96 3.05
N LYS A 103 2.00 -15.93 4.26
CA LYS A 103 0.86 -15.09 4.60
C LYS A 103 1.25 -14.05 5.64
N ALA A 104 0.75 -12.83 5.47
CA ALA A 104 0.94 -11.70 6.41
C ALA A 104 -0.35 -10.91 6.63
N GLY A 105 -0.48 -10.31 7.82
CA GLY A 105 -1.51 -9.32 8.11
C GLY A 105 -1.18 -7.97 7.48
N VAL A 106 -2.20 -7.29 6.99
CA VAL A 106 -2.10 -5.92 6.45
C VAL A 106 -3.02 -5.02 7.23
N SER A 107 -2.50 -3.88 7.71
CA SER A 107 -3.27 -2.79 8.29
C SER A 107 -2.60 -1.48 7.91
N VAL A 108 -2.95 -0.94 6.76
CA VAL A 108 -2.36 0.28 6.22
C VAL A 108 -3.34 1.43 6.32
N GLU A 109 -2.87 2.54 6.89
CA GLU A 109 -3.64 3.76 7.10
C GLU A 109 -3.08 4.90 6.27
N THR A 110 -3.96 5.70 5.63
CA THR A 110 -3.53 6.91 4.95
C THR A 110 -3.19 8.01 5.95
N ASP A 111 -2.30 8.92 5.56
CA ASP A 111 -2.09 10.15 6.31
C ASP A 111 -3.39 10.96 6.40
N GLU A 112 -3.53 11.75 7.47
CA GLU A 112 -4.67 12.65 7.61
C GLU A 112 -4.59 13.75 6.53
N PRO A 113 -5.65 13.91 5.70
CA PRO A 113 -5.64 14.93 4.67
C PRO A 113 -5.69 16.33 5.28
N VAL A 114 -4.87 17.24 4.76
CA VAL A 114 -4.76 18.62 5.26
C VAL A 114 -5.18 19.62 4.20
N LEU A 115 -6.11 20.52 4.54
CA LEU A 115 -6.47 21.66 3.73
C LEU A 115 -6.20 22.97 4.49
N THR A 116 -5.55 23.92 3.80
CA THR A 116 -5.44 25.29 4.34
C THR A 116 -6.80 26.01 4.21
N ALA A 117 -7.05 26.98 5.07
CA ALA A 117 -8.30 27.77 5.05
C ALA A 117 -8.58 28.38 3.67
N LYS A 118 -7.53 28.84 2.96
CA LYS A 118 -7.64 29.35 1.60
C LYS A 118 -8.12 28.28 0.61
N ARG A 119 -7.53 27.08 0.64
CA ARG A 119 -7.91 25.98 -0.26
C ARG A 119 -9.28 25.39 0.08
N ALA A 120 -9.63 25.43 1.37
CA ALA A 120 -10.94 25.02 1.86
C ALA A 120 -12.06 26.03 1.50
N GLY A 121 -11.72 27.20 0.94
CA GLY A 121 -12.68 28.25 0.63
C GLY A 121 -13.27 28.92 1.87
N CYS A 122 -12.51 29.02 2.95
CA CYS A 122 -12.93 29.73 4.15
C CYS A 122 -12.96 31.25 3.93
N PRO A 123 -13.82 32.01 4.65
CA PRO A 123 -13.93 33.47 4.52
C PRO A 123 -12.61 34.21 4.80
N SER A 124 -11.69 33.63 5.57
CA SER A 124 -10.39 34.19 5.85
C SER A 124 -9.35 33.09 6.08
N ASN A 125 -8.09 33.37 5.71
CA ASN A 125 -6.95 32.44 5.94
C ASN A 125 -6.61 32.21 7.43
N ARG A 126 -7.22 32.98 8.33
CA ARG A 126 -7.03 32.86 9.80
C ARG A 126 -8.04 31.92 10.45
N TRP A 127 -8.96 31.37 9.67
CA TRP A 127 -9.93 30.43 10.18
C TRP A 127 -9.34 29.03 10.30
N THR A 128 -9.77 28.31 11.32
CA THR A 128 -9.44 26.90 11.50
C THR A 128 -10.33 26.06 10.60
N VAL A 129 -9.73 25.03 9.99
CA VAL A 129 -10.42 24.09 9.11
C VAL A 129 -10.62 22.79 9.85
N SER A 130 -11.84 22.28 9.87
CA SER A 130 -12.18 20.90 10.17
C SER A 130 -12.85 20.29 8.96
N MET A 131 -12.63 19.00 8.68
CA MET A 131 -13.23 18.35 7.52
C MET A 131 -13.62 16.91 7.82
N VAL A 132 -14.62 16.45 7.08
CA VAL A 132 -14.96 15.03 6.92
C VAL A 132 -14.75 14.71 5.45
N VAL A 133 -14.02 13.65 5.15
CA VAL A 133 -13.78 13.22 3.76
C VAL A 133 -14.73 12.08 3.42
N TYR A 134 -15.42 12.24 2.31
CA TYR A 134 -16.22 11.19 1.68
C TYR A 134 -15.38 10.56 0.59
N TRP A 135 -14.83 9.38 0.90
CA TRP A 135 -13.93 8.65 0.02
C TRP A 135 -14.66 8.14 -1.22
N THR A 136 -14.05 8.33 -2.39
CA THR A 136 -14.60 7.92 -3.69
C THR A 136 -13.77 6.83 -4.35
N ASP A 137 -12.47 6.85 -4.12
CA ASP A 137 -11.53 5.94 -4.78
C ASP A 137 -10.43 5.53 -3.81
N ALA A 138 -9.97 4.28 -3.92
CA ALA A 138 -8.80 3.78 -3.22
C ALA A 138 -7.97 2.89 -4.14
N ASN A 139 -6.64 2.94 -3.97
CA ASN A 139 -5.70 2.08 -4.68
C ASN A 139 -4.75 1.46 -3.65
N VAL A 140 -4.62 0.13 -3.67
CA VAL A 140 -3.69 -0.63 -2.83
C VAL A 140 -2.63 -1.25 -3.73
N VAL A 141 -1.37 -0.92 -3.47
CA VAL A 141 -0.22 -1.42 -4.24
C VAL A 141 0.71 -2.19 -3.31
N VAL A 142 1.10 -3.38 -3.71
CA VAL A 142 2.14 -4.18 -3.05
C VAL A 142 3.40 -4.13 -3.88
N THR A 143 4.53 -3.79 -3.27
CA THR A 143 5.84 -3.73 -3.91
C THR A 143 6.84 -4.61 -3.18
N ASP A 144 7.76 -5.20 -3.93
CA ASP A 144 8.97 -5.81 -3.38
C ASP A 144 9.86 -4.73 -2.78
N SER A 145 10.17 -4.82 -1.50
CA SER A 145 10.95 -3.79 -0.80
C SER A 145 12.41 -3.74 -1.23
N ALA A 146 12.97 -4.85 -1.73
CA ALA A 146 14.34 -4.90 -2.22
C ALA A 146 14.52 -4.16 -3.56
N THR A 147 13.57 -4.36 -4.47
CA THR A 147 13.69 -3.90 -5.86
C THR A 147 12.81 -2.71 -6.20
N GLY A 148 11.78 -2.44 -5.37
CA GLY A 148 10.74 -1.46 -5.65
C GLY A 148 9.79 -1.90 -6.78
N VAL A 149 9.90 -3.14 -7.25
CA VAL A 149 9.02 -3.67 -8.30
C VAL A 149 7.62 -3.87 -7.76
N ARG A 150 6.64 -3.43 -8.52
CA ARG A 150 5.23 -3.61 -8.20
C ARG A 150 4.87 -5.08 -8.40
N LEU A 151 4.21 -5.68 -7.40
CA LEU A 151 3.82 -7.09 -7.37
C LEU A 151 2.31 -7.27 -7.59
N LEU A 152 1.51 -6.38 -6.98
CA LEU A 152 0.06 -6.39 -7.07
C LEU A 152 -0.46 -4.96 -7.02
N GLU A 153 -1.52 -4.70 -7.77
CA GLU A 153 -2.29 -3.47 -7.69
C GLU A 153 -3.79 -3.79 -7.66
N GLN A 154 -4.50 -3.22 -6.71
CA GLN A 154 -5.95 -3.30 -6.59
C GLN A 154 -6.55 -1.91 -6.58
N VAL A 155 -7.50 -1.66 -7.49
CA VAL A 155 -8.23 -0.40 -7.60
C VAL A 155 -9.66 -0.61 -7.11
N TYR A 156 -10.11 0.30 -6.24
CA TYR A 156 -11.43 0.27 -5.63
C TYR A 156 -12.19 1.56 -5.92
N THR A 157 -13.50 1.43 -6.11
CA THR A 157 -14.43 2.56 -6.05
C THR A 157 -15.21 2.46 -4.75
N CYS A 158 -15.27 3.57 -4.00
CA CYS A 158 -15.97 3.66 -2.73
C CYS A 158 -17.28 4.41 -2.88
N ASP A 159 -18.33 3.95 -2.18
CA ASP A 159 -19.63 4.59 -2.19
C ASP A 159 -19.73 5.59 -1.01
N PRO A 160 -19.64 6.91 -1.27
CA PRO A 160 -19.71 7.90 -0.22
C PRO A 160 -21.08 7.97 0.47
N THR A 161 -22.14 7.43 -0.15
CA THR A 161 -23.48 7.40 0.44
C THR A 161 -23.64 6.31 1.49
N GLN A 162 -22.76 5.31 1.46
CA GLN A 162 -22.71 4.21 2.44
C GLN A 162 -21.61 4.40 3.48
N GLN A 163 -21.00 5.57 3.52
CA GLN A 163 -19.99 5.90 4.51
C GLN A 163 -20.66 6.21 5.86
N THR A 164 -20.23 5.50 6.90
CA THR A 164 -20.67 5.71 8.30
C THR A 164 -19.55 6.37 9.12
N ALA A 165 -19.72 6.54 10.41
CA ALA A 165 -18.66 7.06 11.28
C ALA A 165 -17.45 6.12 11.42
N THR A 166 -17.58 4.84 11.09
CA THR A 166 -16.53 3.81 11.31
C THR A 166 -16.22 2.95 10.10
N SER A 167 -17.01 3.03 9.03
CA SER A 167 -16.85 2.17 7.87
C SER A 167 -17.12 2.91 6.56
N VAL A 168 -16.50 2.42 5.50
CA VAL A 168 -16.75 2.83 4.12
C VAL A 168 -16.89 1.57 3.26
N SER A 169 -17.87 1.58 2.36
CA SER A 169 -18.08 0.48 1.42
C SER A 169 -17.30 0.76 0.15
N CYS A 170 -16.26 -0.05 -0.12
CA CYS A 170 -15.49 0.03 -1.36
C CYS A 170 -15.59 -1.29 -2.12
N THR A 171 -15.77 -1.23 -3.42
CA THR A 171 -15.85 -2.38 -4.32
C THR A 171 -14.61 -2.45 -5.18
N LEU A 172 -14.00 -3.63 -5.27
CA LEU A 172 -12.87 -3.88 -6.15
C LEU A 172 -13.30 -3.75 -7.62
N VAL A 173 -12.62 -2.87 -8.35
CA VAL A 173 -12.87 -2.59 -9.78
C VAL A 173 -11.90 -3.37 -10.65
N SER A 174 -10.63 -3.39 -10.26
CA SER A 174 -9.59 -4.12 -11.00
C SER A 174 -8.49 -4.63 -10.06
N GLU A 175 -7.92 -5.76 -10.46
CA GLU A 175 -6.74 -6.34 -9.86
C GLU A 175 -5.74 -6.68 -10.96
N THR A 176 -4.48 -6.27 -10.77
CA THR A 176 -3.37 -6.57 -11.68
C THR A 176 -2.22 -7.16 -10.89
N SER A 177 -1.81 -8.37 -11.24
CA SER A 177 -0.59 -9.01 -10.72
C SER A 177 0.54 -8.82 -11.72
N PHE A 178 1.72 -8.45 -11.22
CA PHE A 178 2.94 -8.22 -12.00
C PHE A 178 3.89 -9.39 -11.74
N HIS A 179 4.35 -10.05 -12.80
CA HIS A 179 5.24 -11.21 -12.75
C HIS A 179 6.57 -10.91 -13.45
#